data_f0b969513e68fc9e9f6d0438bec9cded
#
_entry.id   f0b969513e68fc9e9f6d0438bec9cded
#
_cell.length_a   1.000
_cell.length_b   1.000
_cell.length_c   1.000
_cell.angle_alpha   90.00
_cell.angle_beta   90.00
_cell.angle_gamma   90.00
#
_symmetry.space_group_name_H-M   'P 1'
#
loop_
_entity.id
_entity.type
_entity.pdbx_description
1 polymer ?
#
loop_
_entity_poly.entity_id
_entity_poly.type
_entity_poly.pdbx_seq_one_letter_code
_entity_poly.pdbx_strand_id
1 'polypeptide(L)'
;MSMAPARRATQAVTAPVRGLAEWLLLRPGPYARAFENLILALIVLSVASIGVEAIPGLPDWARRALRIEEIVVVAVFSLEYLLRIVAAREKVAFILSFHGLVDLLAIAPFFLAGLDARWLRVLRLLRLLRVLKLQTHILETTVAERTRELTDKNASLEQAQAQIKAELDVARALQIAILPATFPAKPGCDGAARMIPATTMCGDFYDFIELPDGRIGLVMADVSGHGIPAAFFMAVARTNLRDLAALYTDPGACLAHTNQTLCAQNPMDLFVTVFYCVFDPTTGVLRYANGGHNPPYLRRADGSVEALNGAGGLVLGAMPDVEFPDHTVALRSGDRLVLYTDGVTEACNPADEAYGAERLMAEVQAHGGGAAGAIVERICQSVTAFVGSAAQFDDITLTVLAWDKH
;
A
#
# COMPACT_ATOMS: atom_id res chain seq x y z
N MET A 1 -2.75 76.10 6.21
CA MET A 1 -1.74 76.18 7.28
C MET A 1 -1.32 74.80 7.74
N SER A 2 -0.05 74.57 7.63
CA SER A 2 0.65 73.27 7.60
C SER A 2 0.69 72.54 8.98
N MET A 3 0.15 71.34 9.05
CA MET A 3 0.32 70.41 10.22
C MET A 3 1.47 69.37 9.98
N ALA A 4 2.51 69.75 9.27
CA ALA A 4 3.59 68.82 8.87
C ALA A 4 4.77 68.62 9.87
N PRO A 5 5.10 69.46 10.87
CA PRO A 5 6.26 69.22 11.72
C PRO A 5 6.04 68.22 12.87
N ALA A 6 4.84 68.11 13.43
CA ALA A 6 4.59 67.24 14.58
C ALA A 6 4.64 65.71 14.26
N ARG A 7 4.25 65.30 13.04
CA ARG A 7 4.33 63.89 12.61
C ARG A 7 5.76 63.39 12.37
N ARG A 8 6.70 64.29 11.92
CA ARG A 8 8.12 63.92 11.67
C ARG A 8 8.90 63.73 12.98
N ALA A 9 8.62 64.55 14.02
CA ALA A 9 9.28 64.41 15.32
C ALA A 9 8.87 63.09 16.04
N THR A 10 7.60 62.69 15.94
CA THR A 10 7.13 61.43 16.55
C THR A 10 7.68 60.20 15.83
N GLN A 11 7.86 60.26 14.52
CA GLN A 11 8.47 59.16 13.75
C GLN A 11 9.96 59.00 14.02
N ALA A 12 10.69 60.05 14.28
CA ALA A 12 12.13 59.98 14.55
C ALA A 12 12.46 59.35 15.93
N VAL A 13 11.60 59.55 16.93
CA VAL A 13 11.78 58.96 18.28
C VAL A 13 11.31 57.52 18.33
N THR A 14 10.33 57.10 17.52
CA THR A 14 9.78 55.76 17.54
C THR A 14 10.56 54.74 16.68
N ALA A 15 11.37 55.20 15.72
CA ALA A 15 12.13 54.35 14.82
C ALA A 15 13.16 53.42 15.54
N PRO A 16 13.99 53.89 16.47
CA PRO A 16 14.94 53.04 17.19
C PRO A 16 14.22 52.07 18.15
N VAL A 17 13.15 52.53 18.81
CA VAL A 17 12.35 51.67 19.71
C VAL A 17 11.62 50.58 18.95
N ARG A 18 11.11 50.91 17.77
CA ARG A 18 10.48 49.91 16.89
C ARG A 18 11.48 48.87 16.38
N GLY A 19 12.68 49.28 15.99
CA GLY A 19 13.75 48.40 15.58
C GLY A 19 14.16 47.42 16.69
N LEU A 20 14.27 47.91 17.94
CA LEU A 20 14.55 47.10 19.10
C LEU A 20 13.40 46.10 19.40
N ALA A 21 12.17 46.59 19.35
CA ALA A 21 10.99 45.73 19.57
C ALA A 21 10.85 44.62 18.51
N GLU A 22 11.07 44.95 17.24
CA GLU A 22 11.09 43.97 16.13
C GLU A 22 12.24 42.96 16.29
N TRP A 23 13.42 43.41 16.76
CA TRP A 23 14.58 42.54 16.99
C TRP A 23 14.38 41.60 18.15
N LEU A 24 13.80 42.08 19.29
CA LEU A 24 13.54 41.28 20.48
C LEU A 24 12.34 40.31 20.36
N LEU A 25 11.30 40.69 19.60
CA LEU A 25 10.01 40.00 19.62
C LEU A 25 9.71 39.25 18.33
N LEU A 26 10.30 39.60 17.17
CA LEU A 26 9.94 39.04 15.87
C LEU A 26 11.08 38.29 15.17
N ARG A 27 12.35 38.50 15.58
CA ARG A 27 13.48 37.77 14.98
C ARG A 27 13.81 36.52 15.77
N PRO A 28 13.79 35.34 15.14
CA PRO A 28 14.21 34.10 15.81
C PRO A 28 15.71 34.19 16.13
N GLY A 29 16.08 34.14 17.41
CA GLY A 29 17.45 34.20 17.87
C GLY A 29 17.63 33.86 19.34
N PRO A 30 18.85 33.71 19.85
CA PRO A 30 19.12 33.35 21.23
C PRO A 30 18.54 34.36 22.23
N TYR A 31 18.57 35.65 21.88
CA TYR A 31 18.04 36.73 22.74
C TYR A 31 16.51 36.74 22.80
N ALA A 32 15.82 36.46 21.70
CA ALA A 32 14.37 36.32 21.70
C ALA A 32 13.92 35.15 22.57
N ARG A 33 14.59 34.00 22.46
CA ARG A 33 14.32 32.82 23.33
C ARG A 33 14.62 33.15 24.80
N ALA A 34 15.72 33.86 25.12
CA ALA A 34 16.02 34.25 26.48
C ALA A 34 14.95 35.18 27.06
N PHE A 35 14.45 36.14 26.25
CA PHE A 35 13.36 37.02 26.64
C PHE A 35 12.04 36.27 26.84
N GLU A 36 11.68 35.39 25.96
CA GLU A 36 10.50 34.50 26.10
C GLU A 36 10.58 33.64 27.36
N ASN A 37 11.75 33.05 27.64
CA ASN A 37 11.97 32.27 28.85
C ASN A 37 11.86 33.14 30.14
N LEU A 38 12.35 34.39 30.07
CA LEU A 38 12.20 35.36 31.18
C LEU A 38 10.74 35.68 31.44
N ILE A 39 9.98 35.99 30.37
CA ILE A 39 8.53 36.25 30.49
C ILE A 39 7.80 35.02 31.01
N LEU A 40 8.14 33.80 30.57
CA LEU A 40 7.60 32.57 31.09
C LEU A 40 7.88 32.40 32.59
N ALA A 41 9.13 32.58 33.00
CA ALA A 41 9.51 32.50 34.42
C ALA A 41 8.74 33.51 35.28
N LEU A 42 8.54 34.74 34.79
CA LEU A 42 7.75 35.76 35.46
C LEU A 42 6.25 35.41 35.52
N ILE A 43 5.71 34.75 34.50
CA ILE A 43 4.32 34.24 34.51
C ILE A 43 4.18 33.19 35.62
N VAL A 44 5.08 32.18 35.64
CA VAL A 44 5.06 31.12 36.65
C VAL A 44 5.20 31.69 38.05
N LEU A 45 6.15 32.63 38.24
CA LEU A 45 6.35 33.30 39.55
C LEU A 45 5.09 34.07 39.97
N SER A 46 4.50 34.84 39.10
CA SER A 46 3.31 35.63 39.35
C SER A 46 2.05 34.77 39.66
N VAL A 47 1.97 33.57 39.12
CA VAL A 47 0.91 32.61 39.43
C VAL A 47 1.17 31.97 40.80
N ALA A 48 2.41 31.60 41.12
CA ALA A 48 2.78 31.04 42.41
C ALA A 48 2.57 32.05 43.55
N SER A 49 2.88 33.33 43.33
CA SER A 49 2.69 34.39 44.33
C SER A 49 1.22 34.59 44.73
N ILE A 50 0.26 34.38 43.79
CA ILE A 50 -1.17 34.42 44.11
C ILE A 50 -1.54 33.31 45.13
N GLY A 51 -0.98 32.11 44.96
CA GLY A 51 -1.18 30.99 45.89
C GLY A 51 -0.58 31.29 47.30
N VAL A 52 0.61 31.87 47.33
CA VAL A 52 1.27 32.25 48.57
C VAL A 52 0.51 33.37 49.29
N GLU A 53 0.01 34.39 48.57
CA GLU A 53 -0.78 35.49 49.17
C GLU A 53 -2.09 35.00 49.81
N ALA A 54 -2.60 33.85 49.39
CA ALA A 54 -3.83 33.25 49.95
C ALA A 54 -3.61 32.60 51.35
N ILE A 55 -2.37 32.41 51.80
CA ILE A 55 -2.05 31.77 53.07
C ILE A 55 -2.39 32.73 54.25
N PRO A 56 -3.26 32.32 55.21
CA PRO A 56 -3.55 33.14 56.38
C PRO A 56 -2.34 33.28 57.30
N GLY A 57 -2.10 34.50 57.87
CA GLY A 57 -1.03 34.71 58.84
C GLY A 57 0.36 34.97 58.29
N LEU A 58 0.50 35.35 57.02
CA LEU A 58 1.77 35.73 56.42
C LEU A 58 2.47 36.86 57.20
N PRO A 59 3.79 36.76 57.48
CA PRO A 59 4.56 37.80 58.16
C PRO A 59 4.68 39.06 57.28
N ASP A 60 4.83 40.20 57.89
CA ASP A 60 4.85 41.49 57.20
C ASP A 60 5.96 41.65 56.16
N TRP A 61 7.11 41.02 56.35
CA TRP A 61 8.18 41.00 55.38
C TRP A 61 7.79 40.26 54.11
N ALA A 62 7.06 39.12 54.23
CA ALA A 62 6.60 38.33 53.10
C ALA A 62 5.53 39.10 52.29
N ARG A 63 4.62 39.79 52.94
CA ARG A 63 3.64 40.67 52.28
C ARG A 63 4.30 41.82 51.54
N ARG A 64 5.38 42.40 52.08
CA ARG A 64 6.18 43.44 51.38
C ARG A 64 6.90 42.85 50.16
N ALA A 65 7.51 41.67 50.29
CA ALA A 65 8.19 41.01 49.20
C ALA A 65 7.23 40.67 48.02
N LEU A 66 6.04 40.13 48.29
CA LEU A 66 5.00 39.86 47.30
C LEU A 66 4.53 41.13 46.61
N ARG A 67 4.41 42.24 47.32
CA ARG A 67 4.03 43.55 46.76
C ARG A 67 5.12 44.11 45.83
N ILE A 68 6.38 43.97 46.19
CA ILE A 68 7.52 44.38 45.33
C ILE A 68 7.57 43.51 44.09
N GLU A 69 7.43 42.17 44.22
CA GLU A 69 7.36 41.23 43.11
C GLU A 69 6.23 41.59 42.16
N GLU A 70 5.03 41.89 42.66
CA GLU A 70 3.90 42.30 41.84
C GLU A 70 4.19 43.58 41.03
N ILE A 71 4.79 44.60 41.65
CA ILE A 71 5.15 45.83 40.96
C ILE A 71 6.15 45.54 39.82
N VAL A 72 7.18 44.73 40.07
CA VAL A 72 8.19 44.36 39.10
C VAL A 72 7.56 43.60 37.94
N VAL A 73 6.74 42.59 38.22
CA VAL A 73 6.08 41.79 37.20
C VAL A 73 5.16 42.63 36.35
N VAL A 74 4.34 43.51 36.93
CA VAL A 74 3.46 44.40 36.18
C VAL A 74 4.26 45.42 35.32
N ALA A 75 5.35 45.95 35.84
CA ALA A 75 6.20 46.86 35.10
C ALA A 75 6.81 46.18 33.85
N VAL A 76 7.32 44.93 34.00
CA VAL A 76 7.89 44.16 32.89
C VAL A 76 6.82 43.82 31.87
N PHE A 77 5.65 43.37 32.31
CA PHE A 77 4.55 43.03 31.39
C PHE A 77 3.95 44.25 30.71
N SER A 78 3.91 45.39 31.36
CA SER A 78 3.46 46.62 30.74
C SER A 78 4.46 47.10 29.66
N LEU A 79 5.76 46.96 29.95
CA LEU A 79 6.81 47.25 28.97
C LEU A 79 6.73 46.31 27.76
N GLU A 80 6.58 44.99 28.01
CA GLU A 80 6.41 44.01 26.94
C GLU A 80 5.19 44.34 26.06
N TYR A 81 4.04 44.63 26.68
CA TYR A 81 2.81 44.99 25.96
C TYR A 81 2.99 46.25 25.10
N LEU A 82 3.62 47.28 25.66
CA LEU A 82 3.93 48.50 24.90
C LEU A 82 4.88 48.23 23.72
N LEU A 83 5.90 47.41 23.90
CA LEU A 83 6.82 47.03 22.84
C LEU A 83 6.09 46.28 21.71
N ARG A 84 5.17 45.40 22.05
CA ARG A 84 4.34 44.69 21.07
C ARG A 84 3.40 45.60 20.30
N ILE A 85 2.78 46.59 20.95
CA ILE A 85 1.96 47.60 20.29
C ILE A 85 2.83 48.46 19.31
N VAL A 86 4.06 48.79 19.71
CA VAL A 86 4.98 49.57 18.86
C VAL A 86 5.45 48.73 17.65
N ALA A 87 5.71 47.45 17.84
CA ALA A 87 6.10 46.52 16.78
C ALA A 87 4.96 46.15 15.81
N ALA A 88 3.70 46.16 16.28
CA ALA A 88 2.55 45.82 15.48
C ALA A 88 2.34 46.81 14.31
N ARG A 89 2.08 46.25 13.10
CA ARG A 89 1.75 47.08 11.91
C ARG A 89 0.41 47.78 12.09
N GLU A 90 -0.60 47.06 12.58
CA GLU A 90 -1.94 47.55 12.86
C GLU A 90 -2.21 47.53 14.38
N LYS A 91 -1.94 48.67 15.03
CA LYS A 91 -1.99 48.77 16.50
C LYS A 91 -3.34 48.46 17.11
N VAL A 92 -4.41 48.93 16.47
CA VAL A 92 -5.80 48.72 16.96
C VAL A 92 -6.19 47.22 16.81
N ALA A 93 -5.86 46.61 15.67
CA ALA A 93 -6.11 45.18 15.44
C ALA A 93 -5.36 44.32 16.45
N PHE A 94 -4.10 44.69 16.79
CA PHE A 94 -3.35 43.96 17.83
C PHE A 94 -4.00 44.08 19.21
N ILE A 95 -4.38 45.30 19.63
CA ILE A 95 -5.01 45.55 20.94
C ILE A 95 -6.32 44.74 21.06
N LEU A 96 -7.12 44.66 19.99
CA LEU A 96 -8.39 43.95 19.95
C LEU A 96 -8.22 42.46 19.66
N SER A 97 -7.02 41.98 19.33
CA SER A 97 -6.76 40.55 19.14
C SER A 97 -6.85 39.80 20.46
N PHE A 98 -7.10 38.49 20.37
CA PHE A 98 -7.10 37.60 21.55
C PHE A 98 -5.83 37.77 22.38
N HIS A 99 -4.67 37.81 21.76
CA HIS A 99 -3.38 37.97 22.40
C HIS A 99 -3.19 39.33 23.07
N GLY A 100 -3.61 40.41 22.38
CA GLY A 100 -3.56 41.76 22.93
C GLY A 100 -4.50 41.96 24.11
N LEU A 101 -5.70 41.39 24.05
CA LEU A 101 -6.69 41.43 25.14
C LEU A 101 -6.22 40.66 26.37
N VAL A 102 -5.62 39.47 26.20
CA VAL A 102 -5.06 38.66 27.30
C VAL A 102 -3.92 39.43 27.99
N ASP A 103 -3.02 40.04 27.21
CA ASP A 103 -1.91 40.83 27.79
C ASP A 103 -2.43 42.06 28.52
N LEU A 104 -3.43 42.76 27.97
CA LEU A 104 -4.05 43.92 28.62
C LEU A 104 -4.78 43.55 29.93
N LEU A 105 -5.57 42.48 29.89
CA LEU A 105 -6.33 41.98 31.05
C LEU A 105 -5.40 41.52 32.20
N ALA A 106 -4.20 41.03 31.88
CA ALA A 106 -3.25 40.60 32.87
C ALA A 106 -2.58 41.77 33.62
N ILE A 107 -2.50 42.98 33.07
CA ILE A 107 -1.93 44.19 33.70
C ILE A 107 -3.03 45.12 34.23
N ALA A 108 -4.24 45.08 33.68
CA ALA A 108 -5.34 45.98 33.99
C ALA A 108 -5.68 46.07 35.49
N PRO A 109 -5.68 44.96 36.28
CA PRO A 109 -6.02 44.98 37.71
C PRO A 109 -5.16 45.95 38.56
N PHE A 110 -3.89 46.11 38.17
CA PHE A 110 -2.98 47.00 38.88
C PHE A 110 -3.38 48.48 38.70
N PHE A 111 -3.87 48.86 37.52
CA PHE A 111 -4.27 50.24 37.20
C PHE A 111 -5.70 50.58 37.71
N LEU A 112 -6.46 49.55 38.07
CA LEU A 112 -7.82 49.68 38.60
C LEU A 112 -7.87 49.69 40.14
N ALA A 113 -6.82 50.18 40.76
CA ALA A 113 -6.61 50.18 42.24
C ALA A 113 -7.71 50.88 43.08
N GLY A 114 -8.68 51.51 42.44
CA GLY A 114 -9.87 52.11 43.11
C GLY A 114 -11.02 51.17 43.32
N LEU A 115 -10.93 49.90 42.88
CA LEU A 115 -11.93 48.86 43.05
C LEU A 115 -11.75 48.15 44.40
N ASP A 116 -12.86 47.56 44.92
CA ASP A 116 -12.85 46.75 46.15
C ASP A 116 -11.80 45.61 46.03
N ALA A 117 -11.02 45.42 47.11
CA ALA A 117 -9.91 44.44 47.19
C ALA A 117 -10.33 42.99 46.83
N ARG A 118 -11.58 42.65 46.95
CA ARG A 118 -12.13 41.32 46.55
C ARG A 118 -12.10 41.14 45.03
N TRP A 119 -12.54 42.14 44.28
CA TRP A 119 -12.58 42.11 42.80
C TRP A 119 -11.17 42.15 42.22
N LEU A 120 -10.26 42.89 42.85
CA LEU A 120 -8.87 42.93 42.39
C LEU A 120 -8.19 41.56 42.46
N ARG A 121 -8.49 40.74 43.48
CA ARG A 121 -7.98 39.36 43.57
C ARG A 121 -8.52 38.47 42.46
N VAL A 122 -9.80 38.56 42.14
CA VAL A 122 -10.41 37.78 41.05
C VAL A 122 -9.81 38.20 39.67
N LEU A 123 -9.64 39.49 39.45
CA LEU A 123 -9.03 40.00 38.21
C LEU A 123 -7.56 39.56 38.07
N ARG A 124 -6.80 39.36 39.16
CA ARG A 124 -5.45 38.82 39.08
C ARG A 124 -5.42 37.39 38.54
N LEU A 125 -6.48 36.59 38.70
CA LEU A 125 -6.60 35.27 38.11
C LEU A 125 -6.61 35.32 36.56
N LEU A 126 -6.94 36.46 35.95
CA LEU A 126 -6.86 36.63 34.48
C LEU A 126 -5.41 36.50 33.98
N ARG A 127 -4.40 36.64 34.87
CA ARG A 127 -3.00 36.33 34.51
C ARG A 127 -2.79 34.86 34.07
N LEU A 128 -3.66 33.94 34.56
CA LEU A 128 -3.65 32.53 34.11
C LEU A 128 -3.91 32.37 32.62
N LEU A 129 -4.63 33.32 32.00
CA LEU A 129 -4.85 33.32 30.53
C LEU A 129 -3.55 33.40 29.75
N ARG A 130 -2.47 33.95 30.33
CA ARG A 130 -1.14 33.94 29.72
C ARG A 130 -0.53 32.54 29.60
N VAL A 131 -0.82 31.65 30.56
CA VAL A 131 -0.38 30.25 30.51
C VAL A 131 -1.02 29.54 29.33
N LEU A 132 -2.31 29.80 29.06
CA LEU A 132 -3.01 29.27 27.88
C LEU A 132 -2.36 29.75 26.58
N LYS A 133 -1.96 31.03 26.51
CA LYS A 133 -1.25 31.59 25.34
C LYS A 133 0.07 30.87 25.08
N LEU A 134 0.80 30.52 26.12
CA LEU A 134 2.05 29.78 26.00
C LEU A 134 1.82 28.36 25.51
N GLN A 135 0.80 27.69 26.06
CA GLN A 135 0.44 26.33 25.63
C GLN A 135 0.04 26.29 24.16
N THR A 136 -0.74 27.27 23.67
CA THR A 136 -1.11 27.34 22.24
C THR A 136 0.11 27.52 21.36
N HIS A 137 1.07 28.36 21.73
CA HIS A 137 2.28 28.58 20.94
C HIS A 137 3.18 27.31 20.89
N ILE A 138 3.38 26.63 22.03
CA ILE A 138 4.13 25.37 22.07
C ILE A 138 3.42 24.30 21.22
N LEU A 139 2.09 24.22 21.33
CA LEU A 139 1.31 23.26 20.55
C LEU A 139 1.41 23.54 19.04
N GLU A 140 1.27 24.78 18.61
CA GLU A 140 1.38 25.18 17.22
C GLU A 140 2.76 24.84 16.63
N THR A 141 3.85 25.14 17.37
CA THR A 141 5.22 24.80 16.90
C THR A 141 5.42 23.30 16.82
N THR A 142 4.98 22.54 17.83
CA THR A 142 5.08 21.08 17.83
C THR A 142 4.26 20.45 16.71
N VAL A 143 3.04 20.94 16.47
CA VAL A 143 2.17 20.46 15.38
C VAL A 143 2.82 20.77 14.02
N ALA A 144 3.37 21.99 13.85
CA ALA A 144 4.04 22.36 12.60
C ALA A 144 5.27 21.47 12.31
N GLU A 145 6.10 21.19 13.34
CA GLU A 145 7.26 20.29 13.21
C GLU A 145 6.83 18.87 12.87
N ARG A 146 5.83 18.34 13.58
CA ARG A 146 5.31 16.98 13.32
C ARG A 146 4.66 16.85 11.95
N THR A 147 3.92 17.87 11.54
CA THR A 147 3.31 17.89 10.20
C THR A 147 4.38 17.85 9.12
N ARG A 148 5.45 18.63 9.28
CA ARG A 148 6.57 18.63 8.34
C ARG A 148 7.27 17.28 8.29
N GLU A 149 7.59 16.69 9.45
CA GLU A 149 8.22 15.37 9.54
C GLU A 149 7.34 14.28 8.87
N LEU A 150 6.03 14.32 9.10
CA LEU A 150 5.09 13.40 8.45
C LEU A 150 5.02 13.59 6.94
N THR A 151 5.01 14.83 6.47
CA THR A 151 5.01 15.12 5.03
C THR A 151 6.27 14.59 4.35
N ASP A 152 7.44 14.81 4.96
CA ASP A 152 8.72 14.33 4.43
C ASP A 152 8.78 12.78 4.42
N LYS A 153 8.28 12.13 5.49
CA LYS A 153 8.18 10.67 5.54
C LYS A 153 7.21 10.09 4.51
N ASN A 154 6.04 10.72 4.32
CA ASN A 154 5.08 10.28 3.31
C ASN A 154 5.67 10.39 1.90
N ALA A 155 6.33 11.50 1.57
CA ALA A 155 7.00 11.66 0.29
C ALA A 155 8.07 10.58 0.05
N SER A 156 8.87 10.26 1.08
CA SER A 156 9.87 9.19 1.01
C SER A 156 9.24 7.79 0.83
N LEU A 157 8.13 7.52 1.51
CA LEU A 157 7.39 6.27 1.36
C LEU A 157 6.76 6.12 -0.02
N GLU A 158 6.15 7.17 -0.55
CA GLU A 158 5.59 7.18 -1.90
C GLU A 158 6.67 6.93 -2.96
N GLN A 159 7.84 7.54 -2.80
CA GLN A 159 8.97 7.30 -3.70
C GLN A 159 9.47 5.85 -3.63
N ALA A 160 9.62 5.28 -2.42
CA ALA A 160 10.03 3.90 -2.24
C ALA A 160 9.01 2.92 -2.82
N GLN A 161 7.70 3.16 -2.61
CA GLN A 161 6.63 2.36 -3.19
C GLN A 161 6.63 2.40 -4.72
N ALA A 162 6.82 3.59 -5.30
CA ALA A 162 6.90 3.75 -6.76
C ALA A 162 8.09 2.99 -7.35
N GLN A 163 9.26 3.01 -6.67
CA GLN A 163 10.44 2.27 -7.09
C GLN A 163 10.20 0.76 -7.04
N ILE A 164 9.69 0.24 -5.91
CA ILE A 164 9.39 -1.19 -5.75
C ILE A 164 8.39 -1.64 -6.83
N LYS A 165 7.35 -0.85 -7.07
CA LYS A 165 6.37 -1.16 -8.13
C LYS A 165 7.02 -1.23 -9.50
N ALA A 166 7.90 -0.29 -9.85
CA ALA A 166 8.61 -0.29 -11.11
C ALA A 166 9.50 -1.54 -11.27
N GLU A 167 10.19 -1.97 -10.21
CA GLU A 167 11.02 -3.19 -10.22
C GLU A 167 10.16 -4.45 -10.40
N LEU A 168 9.00 -4.52 -9.73
CA LEU A 168 8.05 -5.62 -9.89
C LEU A 168 7.42 -5.66 -11.29
N ASP A 169 7.14 -4.51 -11.89
CA ASP A 169 6.62 -4.44 -13.27
C ASP A 169 7.64 -4.98 -14.29
N VAL A 170 8.93 -4.72 -14.07
CA VAL A 170 10.02 -5.30 -14.88
C VAL A 170 10.08 -6.81 -14.66
N ALA A 171 10.04 -7.29 -13.43
CA ALA A 171 10.06 -8.73 -13.12
C ALA A 171 8.87 -9.46 -13.77
N ARG A 172 7.67 -8.86 -13.73
CA ARG A 172 6.48 -9.37 -14.43
C ARG A 172 6.69 -9.46 -15.93
N ALA A 173 7.26 -8.42 -16.55
CA ALA A 173 7.54 -8.43 -17.99
C ALA A 173 8.50 -9.57 -18.36
N LEU A 174 9.52 -9.83 -17.55
CA LEU A 174 10.44 -10.96 -17.72
C LEU A 174 9.71 -12.30 -17.55
N GLN A 175 8.83 -12.43 -16.54
CA GLN A 175 8.04 -13.64 -16.33
C GLN A 175 7.13 -13.95 -17.53
N ILE A 176 6.45 -12.95 -18.07
CA ILE A 176 5.62 -13.12 -19.27
C ILE A 176 6.49 -13.50 -20.49
N ALA A 177 7.67 -12.93 -20.61
CA ALA A 177 8.56 -13.19 -21.74
C ALA A 177 9.14 -14.61 -21.79
N ILE A 178 9.17 -15.33 -20.67
CA ILE A 178 9.57 -16.74 -20.67
C ILE A 178 8.44 -17.68 -21.10
N LEU A 179 7.16 -17.26 -21.05
CA LEU A 179 6.04 -18.07 -21.50
C LEU A 179 5.99 -18.11 -23.04
N PRO A 180 5.44 -19.17 -23.64
CA PRO A 180 5.34 -19.26 -25.10
C PRO A 180 4.38 -18.20 -25.64
N ALA A 181 4.86 -17.38 -26.55
CA ALA A 181 4.04 -16.36 -27.20
C ALA A 181 3.07 -16.92 -28.24
N THR A 182 3.40 -18.08 -28.81
CA THR A 182 2.63 -18.71 -29.90
C THR A 182 2.61 -20.22 -29.75
N PHE A 183 1.54 -20.83 -30.20
CA PHE A 183 1.45 -22.28 -30.34
C PHE A 183 2.30 -22.79 -31.55
N PRO A 184 2.97 -23.97 -31.44
CA PRO A 184 3.74 -24.54 -32.54
C PRO A 184 2.87 -24.77 -33.80
N ALA A 185 3.34 -24.30 -34.93
CA ALA A 185 2.62 -24.43 -36.20
C ALA A 185 2.64 -25.89 -36.68
N LYS A 186 1.54 -26.62 -36.48
CA LYS A 186 1.34 -27.99 -36.98
C LYS A 186 0.04 -28.08 -37.77
N PRO A 187 0.01 -28.84 -38.88
CA PRO A 187 -1.20 -28.99 -39.69
C PRO A 187 -2.36 -29.54 -38.86
N GLY A 188 -3.50 -28.89 -38.96
CA GLY A 188 -4.71 -29.30 -38.24
C GLY A 188 -4.70 -29.05 -36.73
N CYS A 189 -3.66 -28.46 -36.18
CA CYS A 189 -3.58 -28.08 -34.78
C CYS A 189 -3.65 -26.56 -34.62
N ASP A 190 -4.48 -26.12 -33.69
CA ASP A 190 -4.57 -24.73 -33.23
C ASP A 190 -4.51 -24.72 -31.68
N GLY A 191 -3.78 -23.78 -31.15
CA GLY A 191 -3.63 -23.66 -29.68
C GLY A 191 -3.60 -22.22 -29.23
N ALA A 192 -4.23 -21.95 -28.12
CA ALA A 192 -4.24 -20.64 -27.50
C ALA A 192 -4.16 -20.75 -25.97
N ALA A 193 -3.57 -19.75 -25.36
CA ALA A 193 -3.53 -19.64 -23.91
C ALA A 193 -3.78 -18.19 -23.47
N ARG A 194 -4.28 -18.04 -22.25
CA ARG A 194 -4.41 -16.75 -21.57
C ARG A 194 -4.13 -16.92 -20.10
N MET A 195 -3.37 -15.99 -19.55
CA MET A 195 -3.07 -15.89 -18.14
C MET A 195 -3.43 -14.49 -17.65
N ILE A 196 -4.19 -14.41 -16.57
CA ILE A 196 -4.64 -13.16 -15.94
C ILE A 196 -4.17 -13.21 -14.49
N PRO A 197 -3.04 -12.58 -14.15
CA PRO A 197 -2.51 -12.61 -12.79
C PRO A 197 -3.42 -11.87 -11.80
N ALA A 198 -3.58 -12.41 -10.59
CA ALA A 198 -4.25 -11.76 -9.47
C ALA A 198 -3.37 -10.68 -8.83
N THR A 199 -2.07 -10.88 -8.82
CA THR A 199 -1.07 -9.96 -8.27
C THR A 199 -0.07 -9.53 -9.34
N THR A 200 1.00 -8.83 -8.93
CA THR A 200 2.05 -8.41 -9.88
C THR A 200 2.83 -9.59 -10.46
N MET A 201 3.02 -10.65 -9.65
CA MET A 201 3.75 -11.86 -10.05
C MET A 201 2.82 -13.08 -9.92
N CYS A 202 2.93 -14.03 -10.85
CA CYS A 202 2.03 -15.18 -11.02
C CYS A 202 2.73 -16.48 -10.63
N GLY A 203 2.03 -17.37 -9.91
CA GLY A 203 2.46 -18.74 -9.66
C GLY A 203 2.18 -19.69 -10.81
N ASP A 204 1.11 -19.42 -11.55
CA ASP A 204 0.68 -20.20 -12.70
C ASP A 204 1.66 -20.14 -13.87
N PHE A 205 1.68 -21.23 -14.64
CA PHE A 205 2.27 -21.20 -15.97
C PHE A 205 1.64 -22.23 -16.92
N TYR A 206 1.78 -21.93 -18.19
CA TYR A 206 1.54 -22.87 -19.26
C TYR A 206 2.77 -22.95 -20.16
N ASP A 207 2.91 -24.08 -20.89
CA ASP A 207 3.94 -24.18 -21.93
C ASP A 207 3.44 -24.98 -23.13
N PHE A 208 3.97 -24.61 -24.32
CA PHE A 208 3.85 -25.34 -25.57
C PHE A 208 5.26 -25.75 -25.99
N ILE A 209 5.52 -27.04 -26.00
CA ILE A 209 6.84 -27.60 -26.25
C ILE A 209 6.82 -28.37 -27.57
N GLU A 210 7.55 -27.89 -28.55
CA GLU A 210 7.79 -28.67 -29.77
C GLU A 210 8.84 -29.72 -29.46
N LEU A 211 8.44 -31.01 -29.52
CA LEU A 211 9.31 -32.14 -29.24
C LEU A 211 10.12 -32.52 -30.49
N PRO A 212 11.34 -33.11 -30.34
CA PRO A 212 12.24 -33.44 -31.44
C PRO A 212 11.61 -34.36 -32.49
N ASP A 213 10.65 -35.18 -32.13
CA ASP A 213 9.95 -36.13 -32.98
C ASP A 213 8.70 -35.53 -33.67
N GLY A 214 8.46 -34.23 -33.48
CA GLY A 214 7.37 -33.48 -34.10
C GLY A 214 6.05 -33.51 -33.30
N ARG A 215 6.00 -34.20 -32.17
CA ARG A 215 4.89 -34.14 -31.22
C ARG A 215 4.88 -32.83 -30.47
N ILE A 216 3.79 -32.53 -29.77
CA ILE A 216 3.58 -31.30 -29.04
C ILE A 216 3.39 -31.62 -27.55
N GLY A 217 4.24 -31.11 -26.69
CA GLY A 217 4.03 -31.09 -25.26
C GLY A 217 3.18 -29.89 -24.85
N LEU A 218 2.16 -30.12 -24.00
CA LEU A 218 1.38 -29.07 -23.37
C LEU A 218 1.51 -29.21 -21.86
N VAL A 219 1.73 -28.09 -21.21
CA VAL A 219 1.85 -27.99 -19.75
C VAL A 219 0.81 -27.01 -19.25
N MET A 220 0.15 -27.35 -18.16
CA MET A 220 -0.59 -26.44 -17.29
C MET A 220 -0.16 -26.71 -15.86
N ALA A 221 0.18 -25.67 -15.13
CA ALA A 221 0.72 -25.83 -13.78
C ALA A 221 0.42 -24.60 -12.92
N ASP A 222 0.31 -24.86 -11.62
CA ASP A 222 0.12 -23.84 -10.60
C ASP A 222 1.02 -24.13 -9.39
N VAL A 223 1.74 -23.11 -8.94
CA VAL A 223 2.68 -23.16 -7.80
C VAL A 223 1.98 -22.70 -6.53
N SER A 224 2.09 -23.50 -5.47
CA SER A 224 1.56 -23.16 -4.15
C SER A 224 2.03 -21.79 -3.66
N GLY A 225 1.07 -21.00 -3.14
CA GLY A 225 1.33 -19.65 -2.66
C GLY A 225 1.29 -18.61 -3.77
N HIS A 226 1.72 -17.40 -3.47
CA HIS A 226 1.62 -16.27 -4.41
C HIS A 226 2.83 -15.34 -4.33
N GLY A 227 2.93 -14.43 -5.28
CA GLY A 227 3.95 -13.39 -5.32
C GLY A 227 5.33 -13.88 -5.76
N ILE A 228 6.39 -13.21 -5.30
CA ILE A 228 7.75 -13.43 -5.77
C ILE A 228 8.25 -14.87 -5.58
N PRO A 229 8.07 -15.52 -4.41
CA PRO A 229 8.53 -16.90 -4.23
C PRO A 229 7.89 -17.90 -5.21
N ALA A 230 6.57 -17.83 -5.39
CA ALA A 230 5.84 -18.69 -6.32
C ALA A 230 6.30 -18.45 -7.78
N ALA A 231 6.48 -17.19 -8.16
CA ALA A 231 6.94 -16.83 -9.50
C ALA A 231 8.37 -17.32 -9.81
N PHE A 232 9.27 -17.31 -8.83
CA PHE A 232 10.61 -17.88 -8.98
C PHE A 232 10.57 -19.40 -9.12
N PHE A 233 9.78 -20.07 -8.27
CA PHE A 233 9.64 -21.52 -8.31
C PHE A 233 8.97 -21.97 -9.62
N MET A 234 8.00 -21.20 -10.11
CA MET A 234 7.39 -21.37 -11.43
C MET A 234 8.44 -21.38 -12.55
N ALA A 235 9.35 -20.39 -12.56
CA ALA A 235 10.37 -20.30 -13.60
C ALA A 235 11.33 -21.49 -13.56
N VAL A 236 11.69 -21.98 -12.36
CA VAL A 236 12.53 -23.17 -12.16
C VAL A 236 11.77 -24.43 -12.61
N ALA A 237 10.52 -24.61 -12.17
CA ALA A 237 9.70 -25.76 -12.52
C ALA A 237 9.48 -25.88 -14.03
N ARG A 238 9.11 -24.75 -14.67
CA ARG A 238 8.90 -24.66 -16.11
C ARG A 238 10.17 -25.01 -16.88
N THR A 239 11.32 -24.44 -16.50
CA THR A 239 12.59 -24.68 -17.21
C THR A 239 12.98 -26.14 -17.12
N ASN A 240 12.96 -26.74 -15.91
CA ASN A 240 13.28 -28.14 -15.71
C ASN A 240 12.36 -29.06 -16.50
N LEU A 241 11.04 -28.82 -16.47
CA LEU A 241 10.08 -29.62 -17.20
C LEU A 241 10.32 -29.54 -18.72
N ARG A 242 10.56 -28.34 -19.25
CA ARG A 242 10.84 -28.13 -20.68
C ARG A 242 12.10 -28.84 -21.14
N ASP A 243 13.16 -28.78 -20.35
CA ASP A 243 14.44 -29.46 -20.67
C ASP A 243 14.30 -30.99 -20.63
N LEU A 244 13.58 -31.50 -19.60
CA LEU A 244 13.34 -32.94 -19.45
C LEU A 244 12.34 -33.48 -20.44
N ALA A 245 11.37 -32.69 -20.91
CA ALA A 245 10.43 -33.07 -21.96
C ALA A 245 11.12 -33.48 -23.28
N ALA A 246 12.28 -32.90 -23.59
CA ALA A 246 13.07 -33.28 -24.76
C ALA A 246 13.79 -34.63 -24.60
N LEU A 247 14.00 -35.09 -23.37
CA LEU A 247 14.72 -36.32 -23.03
C LEU A 247 13.78 -37.50 -22.76
N TYR A 248 12.63 -37.23 -22.14
CA TYR A 248 11.68 -38.27 -21.73
C TYR A 248 10.41 -38.20 -22.58
N THR A 249 10.13 -39.25 -23.32
CA THR A 249 8.97 -39.34 -24.20
C THR A 249 7.66 -39.62 -23.48
N ASP A 250 7.77 -40.16 -22.26
CA ASP A 250 6.64 -40.53 -21.40
C ASP A 250 6.34 -39.41 -20.41
N PRO A 251 5.13 -38.86 -20.38
CA PRO A 251 4.77 -37.78 -19.48
C PRO A 251 5.05 -38.07 -17.99
N GLY A 252 4.74 -39.28 -17.54
CA GLY A 252 4.95 -39.72 -16.16
C GLY A 252 6.44 -39.73 -15.79
N ALA A 253 7.31 -40.26 -16.68
CA ALA A 253 8.75 -40.26 -16.47
C ALA A 253 9.29 -38.81 -16.43
N CYS A 254 8.81 -37.93 -17.32
CA CYS A 254 9.19 -36.53 -17.32
C CYS A 254 8.82 -35.86 -16.00
N LEU A 255 7.59 -36.03 -15.49
CA LEU A 255 7.14 -35.47 -14.22
C LEU A 255 7.96 -36.04 -13.04
N ALA A 256 8.29 -37.34 -13.02
CA ALA A 256 9.08 -37.96 -11.97
C ALA A 256 10.49 -37.36 -11.85
N HIS A 257 11.17 -37.17 -12.98
CA HIS A 257 12.49 -36.53 -12.99
C HIS A 257 12.43 -35.02 -12.67
N THR A 258 11.39 -34.33 -13.14
CA THR A 258 11.14 -32.94 -12.76
C THR A 258 10.94 -32.84 -11.24
N ASN A 259 10.12 -33.72 -10.66
CA ASN A 259 9.90 -33.79 -9.22
C ASN A 259 11.20 -33.99 -8.42
N GLN A 260 12.05 -34.92 -8.81
CA GLN A 260 13.33 -35.14 -8.15
C GLN A 260 14.19 -33.87 -8.14
N THR A 261 14.26 -33.18 -9.29
CA THR A 261 15.03 -31.95 -9.42
C THR A 261 14.45 -30.83 -8.54
N LEU A 262 13.15 -30.68 -8.52
CA LEU A 262 12.46 -29.68 -7.70
C LEU A 262 12.66 -29.95 -6.21
N CYS A 263 12.46 -31.18 -5.74
CA CYS A 263 12.68 -31.56 -4.34
C CYS A 263 14.11 -31.24 -3.87
N ALA A 264 15.10 -31.44 -4.74
CA ALA A 264 16.51 -31.16 -4.41
C ALA A 264 16.82 -29.66 -4.30
N GLN A 265 16.01 -28.79 -4.89
CA GLN A 265 16.22 -27.33 -5.00
C GLN A 265 15.10 -26.50 -4.38
N ASN A 266 14.43 -27.02 -3.34
CA ASN A 266 13.23 -26.43 -2.75
C ASN A 266 13.44 -25.95 -1.30
N PRO A 267 14.14 -24.85 -1.05
CA PRO A 267 14.43 -24.38 0.31
C PRO A 267 13.21 -23.76 1.02
N MET A 268 12.09 -23.56 0.31
CA MET A 268 10.89 -22.92 0.84
C MET A 268 9.69 -23.89 0.96
N ASP A 269 9.91 -25.19 0.73
CA ASP A 269 8.89 -26.23 0.78
C ASP A 269 7.66 -25.91 -0.12
N LEU A 270 7.89 -25.26 -1.26
CA LEU A 270 6.85 -24.98 -2.25
C LEU A 270 6.54 -26.26 -3.04
N PHE A 271 5.33 -26.39 -3.51
CA PHE A 271 4.95 -27.44 -4.45
C PHE A 271 4.28 -26.85 -5.69
N VAL A 272 4.20 -27.66 -6.72
CA VAL A 272 3.53 -27.28 -7.96
C VAL A 272 2.60 -28.40 -8.41
N THR A 273 1.35 -28.03 -8.74
CA THR A 273 0.43 -28.91 -9.44
C THR A 273 0.72 -28.85 -10.93
N VAL A 274 0.80 -29.97 -11.61
CA VAL A 274 1.14 -30.02 -13.03
C VAL A 274 0.29 -31.02 -13.77
N PHE A 275 -0.35 -30.58 -14.85
CA PHE A 275 -0.84 -31.47 -15.89
C PHE A 275 0.10 -31.35 -17.09
N TYR A 276 0.73 -32.46 -17.47
CA TYR A 276 1.60 -32.54 -18.66
C TYR A 276 1.08 -33.56 -19.62
N CYS A 277 0.93 -33.18 -20.88
CA CYS A 277 0.56 -34.11 -21.93
C CYS A 277 1.41 -33.97 -23.19
N VAL A 278 1.56 -35.05 -23.93
CA VAL A 278 2.22 -35.15 -25.21
C VAL A 278 1.19 -35.58 -26.26
N PHE A 279 0.96 -34.71 -27.24
CA PHE A 279 0.02 -34.91 -28.31
C PHE A 279 0.75 -35.23 -29.63
N ASP A 280 0.35 -36.31 -30.28
CA ASP A 280 0.80 -36.67 -31.63
C ASP A 280 -0.24 -36.23 -32.68
N PRO A 281 0.02 -35.16 -33.41
CA PRO A 281 -0.93 -34.65 -34.41
C PRO A 281 -1.14 -35.62 -35.61
N THR A 282 -0.24 -36.59 -35.81
CA THR A 282 -0.32 -37.54 -36.93
C THR A 282 -1.33 -38.64 -36.60
N THR A 283 -1.30 -39.14 -35.37
CA THR A 283 -2.15 -40.26 -34.94
C THR A 283 -3.41 -39.83 -34.16
N GLY A 284 -3.37 -38.59 -33.60
CA GLY A 284 -4.43 -38.11 -32.70
C GLY A 284 -4.27 -38.66 -31.27
N VAL A 285 -3.20 -39.34 -30.96
CA VAL A 285 -2.97 -39.90 -29.62
C VAL A 285 -2.45 -38.81 -28.69
N LEU A 286 -3.12 -38.64 -27.55
CA LEU A 286 -2.70 -37.83 -26.42
C LEU A 286 -2.29 -38.76 -25.25
N ARG A 287 -1.03 -38.66 -24.82
CA ARG A 287 -0.55 -39.27 -23.59
C ARG A 287 -0.39 -38.20 -22.52
N TYR A 288 -0.76 -38.47 -21.29
CA TYR A 288 -0.68 -37.47 -20.22
C TYR A 288 -0.40 -38.12 -18.85
N ALA A 289 0.17 -37.30 -17.98
CA ALA A 289 0.30 -37.55 -16.56
C ALA A 289 -0.17 -36.33 -15.77
N ASN A 290 -0.74 -36.57 -14.59
CA ASN A 290 -1.27 -35.54 -13.73
C ASN A 290 -0.58 -35.57 -12.36
N GLY A 291 0.12 -34.52 -12.00
CA GLY A 291 0.75 -34.28 -10.72
C GLY A 291 -0.12 -33.37 -9.84
N GLY A 292 -1.30 -33.83 -9.46
CA GLY A 292 -2.20 -33.13 -8.53
C GLY A 292 -2.92 -31.89 -9.11
N HIS A 293 -2.92 -31.72 -10.42
CA HIS A 293 -3.55 -30.58 -11.08
C HIS A 293 -5.03 -30.85 -11.42
N ASN A 294 -5.80 -29.80 -11.62
CA ASN A 294 -7.20 -29.88 -12.03
C ASN A 294 -7.34 -30.69 -13.32
N PRO A 295 -8.26 -31.68 -13.39
CA PRO A 295 -8.41 -32.49 -14.58
C PRO A 295 -8.94 -31.63 -15.75
N PRO A 296 -8.24 -31.64 -16.91
CA PRO A 296 -8.72 -30.95 -18.11
C PRO A 296 -10.03 -31.50 -18.64
N TYR A 297 -10.78 -30.67 -19.35
CA TYR A 297 -11.97 -31.08 -20.08
C TYR A 297 -11.66 -31.40 -21.53
N LEU A 298 -12.04 -32.58 -21.97
CA LEU A 298 -12.02 -32.98 -23.37
C LEU A 298 -13.44 -32.89 -23.94
N ARG A 299 -13.66 -31.86 -24.78
CA ARG A 299 -14.88 -31.72 -25.55
C ARG A 299 -14.76 -32.46 -26.86
N ARG A 300 -15.63 -33.40 -27.07
CA ARG A 300 -15.73 -34.17 -28.32
C ARG A 300 -16.42 -33.37 -29.42
N ALA A 301 -16.20 -33.76 -30.66
CA ALA A 301 -16.84 -33.15 -31.83
C ALA A 301 -18.36 -33.14 -31.78
N ASP A 302 -18.98 -34.16 -31.12
CA ASP A 302 -20.43 -34.27 -30.94
C ASP A 302 -20.99 -33.36 -29.85
N GLY A 303 -20.11 -32.60 -29.13
CA GLY A 303 -20.48 -31.68 -28.07
C GLY A 303 -20.44 -32.28 -26.68
N SER A 304 -20.24 -33.59 -26.52
CA SER A 304 -20.06 -34.21 -25.22
C SER A 304 -18.74 -33.75 -24.58
N VAL A 305 -18.73 -33.58 -23.23
CA VAL A 305 -17.56 -33.15 -22.46
C VAL A 305 -17.27 -34.22 -21.40
N GLU A 306 -16.00 -34.61 -21.35
CA GLU A 306 -15.49 -35.51 -20.32
C GLU A 306 -14.27 -34.90 -19.62
N ALA A 307 -14.13 -35.11 -18.31
CA ALA A 307 -12.95 -34.77 -17.58
C ALA A 307 -11.90 -35.87 -17.70
N LEU A 308 -10.65 -35.50 -17.97
CA LEU A 308 -9.54 -36.46 -18.02
C LEU A 308 -9.08 -36.80 -16.58
N ASN A 309 -9.94 -37.57 -15.87
CA ASN A 309 -9.74 -38.00 -14.48
C ASN A 309 -8.81 -39.23 -14.43
N GLY A 310 -7.63 -39.19 -15.02
CA GLY A 310 -6.60 -40.21 -14.77
C GLY A 310 -6.24 -40.22 -13.29
N ALA A 311 -5.82 -41.38 -12.75
CA ALA A 311 -5.31 -41.44 -11.38
C ALA A 311 -4.21 -40.36 -11.24
N GLY A 312 -4.53 -39.31 -10.51
CA GLY A 312 -3.60 -38.18 -10.28
C GLY A 312 -2.47 -38.64 -9.36
N GLY A 313 -1.28 -38.22 -9.66
CA GLY A 313 -0.13 -38.27 -8.77
C GLY A 313 -0.22 -37.23 -7.67
N LEU A 314 0.74 -37.27 -6.74
CA LEU A 314 0.98 -36.19 -5.79
C LEU A 314 1.53 -34.96 -6.54
N VAL A 315 1.42 -33.80 -5.93
CA VAL A 315 2.05 -32.57 -6.43
C VAL A 315 3.58 -32.70 -6.51
N LEU A 316 4.22 -31.98 -7.42
CA LEU A 316 5.69 -32.00 -7.58
C LEU A 316 6.34 -31.07 -6.55
N GLY A 317 7.53 -31.45 -6.11
CA GLY A 317 8.33 -30.67 -5.15
C GLY A 317 8.03 -30.95 -3.68
N ALA A 318 6.96 -31.71 -3.37
CA ALA A 318 6.58 -32.01 -1.99
C ALA A 318 7.29 -33.24 -1.42
N MET A 319 7.41 -34.30 -2.22
CA MET A 319 8.05 -35.56 -1.82
C MET A 319 8.90 -36.12 -2.97
N PRO A 320 10.14 -36.56 -2.71
CA PRO A 320 10.92 -37.27 -3.72
C PRO A 320 10.31 -38.65 -4.00
N ASP A 321 10.75 -39.28 -5.07
CA ASP A 321 10.43 -40.67 -5.44
C ASP A 321 8.93 -40.98 -5.63
N VAL A 322 8.17 -39.97 -6.11
CA VAL A 322 6.76 -40.14 -6.48
C VAL A 322 6.68 -40.63 -7.92
N GLU A 323 5.84 -41.66 -8.14
CA GLU A 323 5.48 -42.15 -9.46
C GLU A 323 4.27 -41.39 -10.01
N PHE A 324 4.31 -41.05 -11.29
CA PHE A 324 3.24 -40.39 -12.03
C PHE A 324 2.74 -41.34 -13.14
N PRO A 325 1.56 -41.93 -13.00
CA PRO A 325 1.07 -42.87 -14.00
C PRO A 325 0.76 -42.20 -15.32
N ASP A 326 1.14 -42.85 -16.42
CA ASP A 326 0.78 -42.45 -17.78
C ASP A 326 -0.62 -42.91 -18.16
N HIS A 327 -1.36 -42.02 -18.77
CA HIS A 327 -2.67 -42.26 -19.36
C HIS A 327 -2.67 -41.93 -20.85
N THR A 328 -3.58 -42.58 -21.59
CA THR A 328 -3.68 -42.34 -23.04
C THR A 328 -5.13 -42.15 -23.43
N VAL A 329 -5.39 -41.16 -24.27
CA VAL A 329 -6.71 -40.92 -24.89
C VAL A 329 -6.51 -40.61 -26.36
N ALA A 330 -7.39 -41.12 -27.20
CA ALA A 330 -7.39 -40.78 -28.63
C ALA A 330 -8.33 -39.59 -28.86
N LEU A 331 -7.79 -38.52 -29.40
CA LEU A 331 -8.55 -37.38 -29.92
C LEU A 331 -9.07 -37.74 -31.31
N ARG A 332 -10.23 -37.19 -31.66
CA ARG A 332 -10.83 -37.25 -32.99
C ARG A 332 -10.82 -35.85 -33.61
N SER A 333 -10.84 -35.77 -34.94
CA SER A 333 -10.99 -34.48 -35.63
C SER A 333 -12.23 -33.75 -35.11
N GLY A 334 -12.07 -32.49 -34.73
CA GLY A 334 -13.10 -31.67 -34.10
C GLY A 334 -13.10 -31.69 -32.54
N ASP A 335 -12.24 -32.49 -31.92
CA ASP A 335 -12.10 -32.49 -30.48
C ASP A 335 -11.32 -31.27 -29.97
N ARG A 336 -11.61 -30.84 -28.76
CA ARG A 336 -10.95 -29.70 -28.06
C ARG A 336 -10.55 -30.10 -26.66
N LEU A 337 -9.30 -29.85 -26.30
CA LEU A 337 -8.81 -30.06 -24.94
C LEU A 337 -8.69 -28.69 -24.24
N VAL A 338 -9.32 -28.54 -23.08
CA VAL A 338 -9.35 -27.32 -22.29
C VAL A 338 -8.66 -27.59 -20.96
N LEU A 339 -7.51 -26.93 -20.75
CA LEU A 339 -6.75 -26.96 -19.51
C LEU A 339 -6.97 -25.66 -18.75
N TYR A 340 -7.02 -25.72 -17.43
CA TYR A 340 -7.29 -24.54 -16.61
C TYR A 340 -6.70 -24.72 -15.20
N THR A 341 -6.37 -23.61 -14.53
CA THR A 341 -5.99 -23.59 -13.13
C THR A 341 -7.22 -23.35 -12.25
N ASP A 342 -7.11 -23.63 -10.96
CA ASP A 342 -8.21 -23.52 -9.98
C ASP A 342 -8.73 -22.09 -9.86
N GLY A 343 -7.89 -21.05 -10.10
CA GLY A 343 -8.36 -19.67 -10.15
C GLY A 343 -9.50 -19.41 -11.14
N VAL A 344 -9.71 -20.30 -12.14
CA VAL A 344 -10.90 -20.24 -13.00
C VAL A 344 -12.15 -20.68 -12.25
N THR A 345 -12.09 -21.81 -11.53
CA THR A 345 -13.22 -22.39 -10.83
C THR A 345 -13.47 -21.76 -9.46
N GLU A 346 -12.44 -21.23 -8.82
CA GLU A 346 -12.50 -20.57 -7.52
C GLU A 346 -12.79 -19.06 -7.62
N ALA A 347 -12.85 -18.51 -8.84
CA ALA A 347 -13.24 -17.12 -9.06
C ALA A 347 -14.59 -16.81 -8.41
N CYS A 348 -14.61 -15.88 -7.44
CA CYS A 348 -15.80 -15.55 -6.67
C CYS A 348 -16.52 -14.31 -7.19
N ASN A 349 -17.86 -14.31 -7.07
CA ASN A 349 -18.68 -13.14 -7.32
C ASN A 349 -18.83 -12.26 -6.05
N PRO A 350 -19.48 -11.09 -6.10
CA PRO A 350 -19.69 -10.24 -4.92
C PRO A 350 -20.56 -10.86 -3.80
N ALA A 351 -21.21 -11.99 -4.05
CA ALA A 351 -21.96 -12.75 -3.06
C ALA A 351 -21.12 -13.91 -2.45
N ASP A 352 -19.81 -13.95 -2.74
CA ASP A 352 -18.87 -14.97 -2.30
C ASP A 352 -19.22 -16.40 -2.82
N GLU A 353 -19.87 -16.46 -3.99
CA GLU A 353 -20.13 -17.73 -4.67
C GLU A 353 -19.01 -17.98 -5.68
N ALA A 354 -18.44 -19.21 -5.69
CA ALA A 354 -17.44 -19.60 -6.68
C ALA A 354 -18.06 -19.84 -8.05
N TYR A 355 -17.31 -19.58 -9.12
CA TYR A 355 -17.71 -19.91 -10.50
C TYR A 355 -18.01 -21.39 -10.65
N GLY A 356 -17.13 -22.22 -10.16
CA GLY A 356 -17.32 -23.68 -10.03
C GLY A 356 -17.08 -24.47 -11.30
N ALA A 357 -16.77 -25.74 -11.11
CA ALA A 357 -16.49 -26.70 -12.21
C ALA A 357 -17.71 -26.92 -13.11
N GLU A 358 -18.92 -26.86 -12.58
CA GLU A 358 -20.16 -27.08 -13.33
C GLU A 358 -20.40 -25.98 -14.38
N ARG A 359 -20.18 -24.70 -14.01
CA ARG A 359 -20.31 -23.56 -14.94
C ARG A 359 -19.25 -23.62 -16.02
N LEU A 360 -18.00 -23.95 -15.64
CA LEU A 360 -16.92 -24.11 -16.61
C LEU A 360 -17.24 -25.22 -17.61
N MET A 361 -17.68 -26.38 -17.14
CA MET A 361 -18.08 -27.50 -18.00
C MET A 361 -19.22 -27.13 -18.96
N ALA A 362 -20.23 -26.40 -18.47
CA ALA A 362 -21.34 -25.93 -19.28
C ALA A 362 -20.87 -24.95 -20.39
N GLU A 363 -19.93 -24.04 -20.05
CA GLU A 363 -19.32 -23.13 -21.05
C GLU A 363 -18.52 -23.90 -22.13
N VAL A 364 -17.71 -24.88 -21.71
CA VAL A 364 -16.96 -25.74 -22.63
C VAL A 364 -17.91 -26.53 -23.53
N GLN A 365 -19.01 -27.07 -22.98
CA GLN A 365 -20.01 -27.82 -23.74
C GLN A 365 -20.71 -26.95 -24.78
N ALA A 366 -21.17 -25.75 -24.37
CA ALA A 366 -21.96 -24.87 -25.22
C ALA A 366 -21.11 -24.16 -26.31
N HIS A 367 -19.89 -23.76 -25.97
CA HIS A 367 -19.08 -22.84 -26.79
C HIS A 367 -17.72 -23.40 -27.23
N GLY A 368 -17.37 -24.60 -26.78
CA GLY A 368 -16.05 -25.20 -27.03
C GLY A 368 -15.83 -25.73 -28.47
N GLY A 369 -16.66 -25.42 -29.44
CA GLY A 369 -16.55 -25.95 -30.82
C GLY A 369 -15.83 -25.05 -31.82
N GLY A 370 -15.22 -23.95 -31.39
CA GLY A 370 -14.55 -22.98 -32.27
C GLY A 370 -13.02 -23.14 -32.37
N ALA A 371 -12.37 -22.12 -32.90
CA ALA A 371 -10.92 -21.97 -32.84
C ALA A 371 -10.45 -21.78 -31.39
N ALA A 372 -9.25 -22.25 -31.06
CA ALA A 372 -8.74 -22.26 -29.71
C ALA A 372 -8.80 -20.88 -29.03
N GLY A 373 -8.38 -19.82 -29.73
CA GLY A 373 -8.42 -18.47 -29.24
C GLY A 373 -9.83 -17.94 -28.90
N ALA A 374 -10.83 -18.32 -29.73
CA ALA A 374 -12.21 -17.92 -29.49
C ALA A 374 -12.80 -18.60 -28.23
N ILE A 375 -12.43 -19.86 -27.97
CA ILE A 375 -12.84 -20.61 -26.79
C ILE A 375 -12.24 -19.98 -25.53
N VAL A 376 -10.93 -19.71 -25.54
CA VAL A 376 -10.22 -19.04 -24.44
C VAL A 376 -10.88 -17.71 -24.11
N GLU A 377 -11.10 -16.86 -25.10
CA GLU A 377 -11.71 -15.55 -24.90
C GLU A 377 -13.14 -15.65 -24.34
N ARG A 378 -13.94 -16.57 -24.83
CA ARG A 378 -15.30 -16.79 -24.35
C ARG A 378 -15.34 -17.21 -22.89
N ILE A 379 -14.52 -18.18 -22.49
CA ILE A 379 -14.47 -18.63 -21.10
C ILE A 379 -13.99 -17.50 -20.18
N CYS A 380 -12.94 -16.76 -20.59
CA CYS A 380 -12.47 -15.60 -19.82
C CYS A 380 -13.55 -14.52 -19.68
N GLN A 381 -14.34 -14.26 -20.72
CA GLN A 381 -15.47 -13.33 -20.65
C GLN A 381 -16.57 -13.81 -19.69
N SER A 382 -16.88 -15.10 -19.71
CA SER A 382 -17.87 -15.72 -18.82
C SER A 382 -17.45 -15.59 -17.36
N VAL A 383 -16.18 -15.91 -17.05
CA VAL A 383 -15.61 -15.74 -15.69
C VAL A 383 -15.62 -14.28 -15.27
N THR A 384 -15.18 -13.37 -16.14
CA THR A 384 -15.15 -11.93 -15.84
C THR A 384 -16.55 -11.37 -15.57
N ALA A 385 -17.53 -11.78 -16.37
CA ALA A 385 -18.94 -11.36 -16.18
C ALA A 385 -19.52 -11.88 -14.86
N PHE A 386 -19.13 -13.09 -14.44
CA PHE A 386 -19.56 -13.69 -13.17
C PHE A 386 -18.91 -12.98 -11.96
N VAL A 387 -17.60 -12.72 -12.04
CA VAL A 387 -16.84 -12.04 -10.98
C VAL A 387 -17.35 -10.59 -10.77
N GLY A 388 -17.69 -9.88 -11.85
CA GLY A 388 -18.23 -8.53 -11.78
C GLY A 388 -17.26 -7.56 -11.10
N SER A 389 -17.65 -7.02 -9.93
CA SER A 389 -16.84 -6.06 -9.16
C SER A 389 -16.02 -6.69 -8.03
N ALA A 390 -16.07 -8.01 -7.84
CA ALA A 390 -15.27 -8.68 -6.83
C ALA A 390 -13.77 -8.64 -7.18
N ALA A 391 -12.92 -8.61 -6.17
CA ALA A 391 -11.47 -8.68 -6.37
C ALA A 391 -11.09 -10.10 -6.84
N GLN A 392 -10.16 -10.17 -7.79
CA GLN A 392 -9.56 -11.45 -8.18
C GLN A 392 -8.68 -11.97 -7.05
N PHE A 393 -8.90 -13.20 -6.62
CA PHE A 393 -8.21 -13.82 -5.49
C PHE A 393 -6.98 -14.62 -5.93
N ASP A 394 -7.07 -15.34 -7.06
CA ASP A 394 -6.01 -16.21 -7.57
C ASP A 394 -5.77 -15.98 -9.06
N ASP A 395 -4.63 -16.47 -9.56
CA ASP A 395 -4.24 -16.38 -10.96
C ASP A 395 -5.19 -17.21 -11.83
N ILE A 396 -5.67 -16.65 -12.93
CA ILE A 396 -6.58 -17.32 -13.87
C ILE A 396 -5.78 -17.69 -15.11
N THR A 397 -5.55 -18.99 -15.32
CA THR A 397 -4.85 -19.48 -16.48
C THR A 397 -5.68 -20.50 -17.26
N LEU A 398 -5.75 -20.32 -18.57
CA LEU A 398 -6.54 -21.17 -19.46
C LEU A 398 -5.74 -21.47 -20.72
N THR A 399 -5.77 -22.73 -21.16
CA THR A 399 -5.17 -23.19 -22.42
C THR A 399 -6.12 -24.09 -23.17
N VAL A 400 -6.20 -23.93 -24.48
CA VAL A 400 -7.00 -24.78 -25.35
C VAL A 400 -6.14 -25.33 -26.49
N LEU A 401 -6.23 -26.65 -26.70
CA LEU A 401 -5.76 -27.31 -27.91
C LEU A 401 -6.97 -27.69 -28.75
N ALA A 402 -7.00 -27.27 -30.00
CA ALA A 402 -7.97 -27.65 -31.01
C ALA A 402 -7.30 -28.50 -32.08
N TRP A 403 -7.92 -29.65 -32.41
CA TRP A 403 -7.39 -30.51 -33.44
C TRP A 403 -8.45 -30.84 -34.49
N ASP A 404 -8.14 -30.48 -35.76
CA ASP A 404 -8.98 -30.72 -36.92
C ASP A 404 -8.13 -31.43 -38.01
N LYS A 405 -8.26 -32.74 -38.07
CA LYS A 405 -7.53 -33.53 -39.05
C LYS A 405 -8.09 -33.26 -40.46
N HIS A 406 -7.26 -32.71 -41.30
CA HIS A 406 -7.57 -32.52 -42.73
C HIS A 406 -7.46 -33.81 -43.52
#